data_78d30a80f53846f54f2445bd29b310e1
#
_entry.id   78d30a80f53846f54f2445bd29b310e1
#
_cell.length_a   1.000
_cell.length_b   1.000
_cell.length_c   1.000
_cell.angle_alpha   90.00
_cell.angle_beta   90.00
_cell.angle_gamma   90.00
#
_symmetry.space_group_name_H-M   'P 1'
#
loop_
_entity.id
_entity.type
_entity.pdbx_description
1 polymer ?
#
loop_
_entity_poly.entity_id
_entity_poly.type
_entity_poly.pdbx_seq_one_letter_code
_entity_poly.pdbx_strand_id
1 'polypeptide(L)'
;HVSLAKETGAAIVFGPTAQTSFKAIIAEDGQEFKIGVITIVALHTPGHTMESTTYLLRDENGKDYAIFSGDTLFLGDVGRPDLAQKGADMTQADLAGILFNSLRTKIMTLSDDLIVYPAHGAGSACGNNLSKETVGNRGEQKQTNYARRTDMTKEEFIKEVTDGLLPPPQYFPLNVKMNKEGYDDIS
;
A
#
# COMPACT_ATOMS: atom_id res chain seq x y z
N HIS A 1 1.87 -16.47 -1.61
CA HIS A 1 3.18 -15.97 -2.05
C HIS A 1 4.28 -17.03 -1.84
N VAL A 2 4.31 -17.76 -0.72
CA VAL A 2 5.35 -18.77 -0.44
C VAL A 2 5.29 -19.91 -1.45
N SER A 3 4.09 -20.48 -1.70
CA SER A 3 3.89 -21.54 -2.70
C SER A 3 4.28 -21.08 -4.10
N LEU A 4 3.87 -19.85 -4.49
CA LEU A 4 4.22 -19.30 -5.79
C LEU A 4 5.74 -19.15 -5.96
N ALA A 5 6.45 -18.66 -4.94
CA ALA A 5 7.90 -18.57 -4.96
C ALA A 5 8.56 -19.95 -5.08
N LYS A 6 8.02 -20.96 -4.41
CA LYS A 6 8.50 -22.36 -4.50
C LYS A 6 8.33 -22.95 -5.91
N GLU A 7 7.17 -22.71 -6.52
CA GLU A 7 6.85 -23.21 -7.87
C GLU A 7 7.64 -22.53 -8.98
N THR A 8 7.86 -21.22 -8.86
CA THR A 8 8.46 -20.40 -9.93
C THR A 8 9.94 -20.12 -9.73
N GLY A 9 10.47 -20.29 -8.52
CA GLY A 9 11.81 -19.83 -8.14
C GLY A 9 11.92 -18.30 -7.99
N ALA A 10 10.81 -17.56 -8.08
CA ALA A 10 10.81 -16.11 -7.93
C ALA A 10 11.13 -15.68 -6.50
N ALA A 11 11.91 -14.60 -6.35
CA ALA A 11 12.17 -14.02 -5.04
C ALA A 11 10.92 -13.32 -4.51
N ILE A 12 10.68 -13.46 -3.19
CA ILE A 12 9.67 -12.67 -2.49
C ILE A 12 10.33 -11.37 -2.03
N VAL A 13 9.69 -10.24 -2.29
CA VAL A 13 10.16 -8.91 -1.87
C VAL A 13 9.10 -8.28 -0.96
N PHE A 14 9.52 -7.87 0.23
CA PHE A 14 8.74 -7.07 1.16
C PHE A 14 9.31 -5.66 1.27
N GLY A 15 8.49 -4.73 1.72
CA GLY A 15 8.92 -3.36 1.99
C GLY A 15 9.80 -3.23 3.24
N PRO A 16 10.33 -2.02 3.48
CA PRO A 16 11.13 -1.72 4.65
C PRO A 16 10.43 -2.09 5.95
N THR A 17 11.20 -2.44 6.96
CA THR A 17 10.76 -2.86 8.31
C THR A 17 10.01 -4.19 8.39
N ALA A 18 9.68 -4.83 7.27
CA ALA A 18 9.00 -6.13 7.28
C ALA A 18 9.86 -7.23 7.95
N GLN A 19 9.19 -8.10 8.69
CA GLN A 19 9.80 -9.28 9.32
C GLN A 19 9.05 -10.52 8.89
N THR A 20 9.76 -11.52 8.36
CA THR A 20 9.18 -12.76 7.86
C THR A 20 9.90 -13.96 8.44
N SER A 21 9.19 -15.07 8.65
CA SER A 21 9.78 -16.35 9.09
C SER A 21 10.30 -17.20 7.92
N PHE A 22 10.17 -16.72 6.70
CA PHE A 22 10.67 -17.35 5.47
C PHE A 22 11.61 -16.40 4.73
N LYS A 23 12.36 -16.94 3.78
CA LYS A 23 13.33 -16.16 3.01
C LYS A 23 12.61 -15.12 2.13
N ALA A 24 12.90 -13.87 2.37
CA ALA A 24 12.44 -12.75 1.55
C ALA A 24 13.55 -11.68 1.45
N ILE A 25 13.47 -10.86 0.43
CA ILE A 25 14.27 -9.64 0.30
C ILE A 25 13.48 -8.53 1.00
N ILE A 26 14.07 -7.89 1.99
CA ILE A 26 13.50 -6.70 2.62
C ILE A 26 14.08 -5.49 1.89
N ALA A 27 13.25 -4.84 1.09
CA ALA A 27 13.69 -3.72 0.27
C ALA A 27 13.95 -2.47 1.12
N GLU A 28 14.94 -1.70 0.72
CA GLU A 28 15.12 -0.35 1.22
C GLU A 28 14.20 0.63 0.48
N ASP A 29 13.91 1.79 1.09
CA ASP A 29 13.15 2.85 0.41
C ASP A 29 13.93 3.37 -0.80
N GLY A 30 13.31 3.36 -1.97
CA GLY A 30 13.92 3.72 -3.25
C GLY A 30 14.73 2.60 -3.91
N GLN A 31 14.78 1.40 -3.32
CA GLN A 31 15.51 0.28 -3.94
C GLN A 31 14.91 -0.12 -5.28
N GLU A 32 15.78 -0.33 -6.26
CA GLU A 32 15.39 -0.72 -7.62
C GLU A 32 15.63 -2.21 -7.87
N PHE A 33 14.66 -2.84 -8.51
CA PHE A 33 14.72 -4.23 -8.97
C PHE A 33 14.54 -4.27 -10.48
N LYS A 34 15.54 -4.78 -11.20
CA LYS A 34 15.45 -4.94 -12.65
C LYS A 34 14.85 -6.30 -13.02
N ILE A 35 13.86 -6.29 -13.90
CA ILE A 35 13.19 -7.47 -14.44
C ILE A 35 13.22 -7.34 -15.98
N GLY A 36 14.23 -7.95 -16.59
CA GLY A 36 14.49 -7.74 -18.02
C GLY A 36 14.80 -6.27 -18.30
N VAL A 37 13.97 -5.64 -19.13
CA VAL A 37 14.12 -4.23 -19.53
C VAL A 37 13.39 -3.24 -18.65
N ILE A 38 12.52 -3.72 -17.76
CA ILE A 38 11.75 -2.86 -16.85
C ILE A 38 12.41 -2.76 -15.47
N THR A 39 12.04 -1.74 -14.72
CA THR A 39 12.50 -1.53 -13.34
C THR A 39 11.32 -1.37 -12.40
N ILE A 40 11.36 -2.03 -11.25
CA ILE A 40 10.42 -1.82 -10.14
C ILE A 40 11.15 -1.12 -9.01
N VAL A 41 10.61 0.01 -8.53
CA VAL A 41 11.15 0.79 -7.43
C VAL A 41 10.26 0.61 -6.20
N ALA A 42 10.85 0.23 -5.07
CA ALA A 42 10.15 0.14 -3.79
C ALA A 42 10.06 1.53 -3.15
N LEU A 43 8.85 2.04 -2.99
CA LEU A 43 8.58 3.30 -2.28
C LEU A 43 7.97 2.98 -0.92
N HIS A 44 8.67 3.27 0.17
CA HIS A 44 8.13 3.08 1.50
C HIS A 44 7.00 4.07 1.76
N THR A 45 5.80 3.57 1.98
CA THR A 45 4.57 4.37 2.15
C THR A 45 3.80 3.91 3.39
N PRO A 46 4.39 4.03 4.60
CA PRO A 46 3.77 3.58 5.84
C PRO A 46 2.51 4.37 6.19
N GLY A 47 1.67 3.79 7.06
CA GLY A 47 0.48 4.43 7.62
C GLY A 47 -0.72 3.48 7.70
N HIS A 48 -1.03 2.71 6.65
CA HIS A 48 -1.96 1.58 6.76
C HIS A 48 -1.33 0.48 7.64
N THR A 49 -0.11 0.09 7.32
CA THR A 49 0.83 -0.61 8.21
C THR A 49 2.20 0.08 8.15
N MET A 50 3.10 -0.26 9.07
CA MET A 50 4.44 0.32 9.07
C MET A 50 5.31 -0.21 7.93
N GLU A 51 5.00 -1.41 7.42
CA GLU A 51 5.68 -2.07 6.31
C GLU A 51 5.10 -1.71 4.94
N SER A 52 4.02 -0.92 4.89
CA SER A 52 3.32 -0.57 3.64
C SER A 52 4.28 0.01 2.60
N THR A 53 4.17 -0.51 1.39
CA THR A 53 5.06 -0.15 0.29
C THR A 53 4.28 -0.06 -1.00
N THR A 54 4.52 0.99 -1.75
CA THR A 54 4.05 1.15 -3.13
C THR A 54 5.18 0.78 -4.08
N TYR A 55 4.91 -0.03 -5.08
CA TYR A 55 5.89 -0.39 -6.10
C TYR A 55 5.63 0.40 -7.37
N LEU A 56 6.63 1.20 -7.78
CA LEU A 56 6.60 1.99 -8.99
C LEU A 56 7.24 1.20 -10.13
N LEU A 57 6.49 0.99 -11.20
CA LEU A 57 6.96 0.37 -12.44
C LEU A 57 7.48 1.45 -13.38
N ARG A 58 8.71 1.29 -13.84
CA ARG A 58 9.32 2.03 -14.95
C ARG A 58 9.45 1.18 -16.19
N ASP A 59 9.16 1.76 -17.33
CA ASP A 59 9.31 1.10 -18.63
C ASP A 59 10.80 0.94 -19.04
N GLU A 60 11.04 0.41 -20.22
CA GLU A 60 12.38 0.20 -20.78
C GLU A 60 13.18 1.50 -21.01
N ASN A 61 12.52 2.64 -21.06
CA ASN A 61 13.12 3.97 -21.20
C ASN A 61 13.36 4.65 -19.86
N GLY A 62 13.04 3.98 -18.74
CA GLY A 62 13.12 4.52 -17.39
C GLY A 62 12.00 5.51 -17.05
N LYS A 63 10.94 5.59 -17.87
CA LYS A 63 9.78 6.43 -17.61
C LYS A 63 8.85 5.74 -16.63
N ASP A 64 8.36 6.50 -15.64
CA ASP A 64 7.35 6.05 -14.71
C ASP A 64 6.05 5.70 -15.46
N TYR A 65 5.55 4.48 -15.30
CA TYR A 65 4.41 3.93 -16.05
C TYR A 65 3.21 3.62 -15.17
N ALA A 66 3.41 2.91 -14.07
CA ALA A 66 2.34 2.46 -13.18
C ALA A 66 2.80 2.36 -11.73
N ILE A 67 1.86 2.37 -10.81
CA ILE A 67 2.10 2.02 -9.41
C ILE A 67 1.19 0.87 -8.96
N PHE A 68 1.78 -0.05 -8.21
CA PHE A 68 1.07 -1.04 -7.39
C PHE A 68 1.02 -0.49 -5.98
N SER A 69 -0.07 0.21 -5.68
CA SER A 69 -0.16 1.06 -4.48
C SER A 69 -0.43 0.29 -3.19
N GLY A 70 -0.67 -1.03 -3.27
CA GLY A 70 -1.07 -1.79 -2.10
C GLY A 70 -2.29 -1.19 -1.44
N ASP A 71 -2.25 -1.11 -0.11
CA ASP A 71 -3.29 -0.48 0.69
C ASP A 71 -2.95 0.99 1.06
N THR A 72 -1.93 1.57 0.44
CA THR A 72 -1.61 2.99 0.62
C THR A 72 -2.63 3.88 -0.08
N LEU A 73 -2.97 3.55 -1.33
CA LEU A 73 -3.92 4.29 -2.15
C LEU A 73 -4.86 3.33 -2.87
N PHE A 74 -6.15 3.51 -2.66
CA PHE A 74 -7.23 2.90 -3.44
C PHE A 74 -7.81 3.88 -4.46
N LEU A 75 -8.68 3.39 -5.31
CA LEU A 75 -9.48 4.27 -6.18
C LEU A 75 -10.65 4.82 -5.35
N GLY A 76 -10.63 6.15 -5.15
CA GLY A 76 -11.62 6.88 -4.35
C GLY A 76 -11.34 6.93 -2.85
N ASP A 77 -10.34 6.17 -2.33
CA ASP A 77 -10.07 6.08 -0.90
C ASP A 77 -8.59 5.79 -0.62
N VAL A 78 -8.25 5.60 0.65
CA VAL A 78 -6.94 5.15 1.16
C VAL A 78 -7.13 4.02 2.18
N GLY A 79 -6.06 3.29 2.46
CA GLY A 79 -6.08 2.24 3.48
C GLY A 79 -6.33 2.81 4.88
N ARG A 80 -7.17 2.13 5.66
CA ARG A 80 -7.50 2.50 7.04
C ARG A 80 -6.26 2.48 7.93
N PRO A 81 -6.06 3.48 8.81
CA PRO A 81 -4.81 3.63 9.59
C PRO A 81 -4.87 2.98 10.98
N ASP A 82 -5.84 2.13 11.29
CA ASP A 82 -6.05 1.61 12.63
C ASP A 82 -5.55 0.16 12.86
N LEU A 83 -5.09 -0.52 11.80
CA LEU A 83 -4.75 -1.94 11.88
C LEU A 83 -3.40 -2.20 12.55
N ALA A 84 -2.45 -1.29 12.46
CA ALA A 84 -1.09 -1.46 12.97
C ALA A 84 -0.87 -0.89 14.39
N GLN A 85 -1.89 -0.34 15.06
CA GLN A 85 -1.76 0.36 16.33
C GLN A 85 -1.01 -0.43 17.41
N LYS A 86 -1.40 -1.68 17.65
CA LYS A 86 -0.79 -2.53 18.68
C LYS A 86 0.65 -2.93 18.35
N GLY A 87 0.94 -3.17 17.08
CA GLY A 87 2.28 -3.59 16.65
C GLY A 87 3.29 -2.45 16.59
N ALA A 88 2.81 -1.22 16.38
CA ALA A 88 3.65 -0.04 16.26
C ALA A 88 3.71 0.81 17.55
N ASP A 89 2.92 0.47 18.57
CA ASP A 89 2.72 1.30 19.78
C ASP A 89 2.32 2.75 19.43
N MET A 90 1.41 2.89 18.48
CA MET A 90 0.95 4.16 17.92
C MET A 90 -0.56 4.27 17.99
N THR A 91 -1.05 5.51 18.05
CA THR A 91 -2.48 5.78 17.94
C THR A 91 -2.92 5.73 16.46
N GLN A 92 -4.22 5.59 16.25
CA GLN A 92 -4.82 5.70 14.93
C GLN A 92 -4.51 7.05 14.26
N ALA A 93 -4.50 8.14 15.05
CA ALA A 93 -4.16 9.47 14.56
C ALA A 93 -2.69 9.59 14.13
N ASP A 94 -1.77 8.95 14.84
CA ASP A 94 -0.35 8.91 14.47
C ASP A 94 -0.17 8.19 13.12
N LEU A 95 -0.79 7.02 12.96
CA LEU A 95 -0.73 6.25 11.71
C LEU A 95 -1.39 6.99 10.54
N ALA A 96 -2.53 7.67 10.77
CA ALA A 96 -3.16 8.54 9.78
C ALA A 96 -2.23 9.69 9.36
N GLY A 97 -1.55 10.29 10.31
CA GLY A 97 -0.56 11.35 10.04
C GLY A 97 0.66 10.87 9.27
N ILE A 98 1.09 9.63 9.48
CA ILE A 98 2.16 8.97 8.70
C ILE A 98 1.67 8.69 7.29
N LEU A 99 0.45 8.16 7.13
CA LEU A 99 -0.18 7.92 5.82
C LEU A 99 -0.29 9.22 5.01
N PHE A 100 -0.73 10.31 5.64
CA PHE A 100 -0.75 11.64 5.01
C PHE A 100 0.61 12.02 4.44
N ASN A 101 1.68 11.87 5.24
CA ASN A 101 3.03 12.18 4.78
C ASN A 101 3.44 11.27 3.60
N SER A 102 3.18 9.98 3.68
CA SER A 102 3.45 9.03 2.59
C SER A 102 2.77 9.43 1.28
N LEU A 103 1.47 9.79 1.35
CA LEU A 103 0.73 10.27 0.18
C LEU A 103 1.32 11.55 -0.37
N ARG A 104 1.62 12.55 0.47
CA ARG A 104 2.13 13.86 0.05
C ARG A 104 3.54 13.81 -0.52
N THR A 105 4.44 13.04 0.08
CA THR A 105 5.87 13.05 -0.27
C THR A 105 6.26 11.99 -1.30
N LYS A 106 5.50 10.91 -1.42
CA LYS A 106 5.83 9.78 -2.32
C LYS A 106 4.84 9.67 -3.48
N ILE A 107 3.55 9.68 -3.20
CA ILE A 107 2.54 9.40 -4.24
C ILE A 107 2.20 10.66 -5.04
N MET A 108 1.98 11.79 -4.37
CA MET A 108 1.56 13.02 -5.04
C MET A 108 2.67 13.71 -5.85
N THR A 109 3.91 13.31 -5.66
CA THR A 109 5.05 13.79 -6.45
C THR A 109 5.22 13.08 -7.78
N LEU A 110 4.56 11.93 -7.98
CA LEU A 110 4.61 11.16 -9.22
C LEU A 110 3.78 11.82 -10.33
N SER A 111 3.99 11.39 -11.58
CA SER A 111 3.26 11.89 -12.76
C SER A 111 1.75 11.58 -12.69
N ASP A 112 0.91 12.49 -13.18
CA ASP A 112 -0.54 12.30 -13.25
C ASP A 112 -0.97 11.22 -14.23
N ASP A 113 -0.14 10.89 -15.22
CA ASP A 113 -0.41 9.86 -16.23
C ASP A 113 -0.25 8.43 -15.72
N LEU A 114 0.25 8.25 -14.50
CA LEU A 114 0.48 6.92 -13.94
C LEU A 114 -0.81 6.14 -13.76
N ILE A 115 -0.77 4.87 -14.15
CA ILE A 115 -1.81 3.90 -13.88
C ILE A 115 -1.70 3.46 -12.42
N VAL A 116 -2.83 3.37 -11.72
CA VAL A 116 -2.91 2.92 -10.32
C VAL A 116 -3.55 1.54 -10.27
N TYR A 117 -2.80 0.58 -9.74
CA TYR A 117 -3.26 -0.78 -9.42
C TYR A 117 -3.30 -0.94 -7.90
N PRO A 118 -4.47 -0.79 -7.26
CA PRO A 118 -4.62 -0.98 -5.82
C PRO A 118 -4.67 -2.46 -5.45
N ALA A 119 -4.42 -2.80 -4.17
CA ALA A 119 -4.51 -4.18 -3.69
C ALA A 119 -5.96 -4.67 -3.55
N HIS A 120 -6.90 -3.77 -3.33
CA HIS A 120 -8.31 -4.09 -3.13
C HIS A 120 -9.24 -3.22 -3.98
N GLY A 121 -10.41 -3.77 -4.29
CA GLY A 121 -11.52 -3.08 -4.93
C GLY A 121 -12.72 -2.92 -3.98
N ALA A 122 -13.86 -2.54 -4.56
CA ALA A 122 -15.11 -2.30 -3.83
C ALA A 122 -15.50 -3.47 -2.93
N GLY A 123 -15.95 -3.15 -1.71
CA GLY A 123 -16.37 -4.13 -0.69
C GLY A 123 -15.26 -4.62 0.23
N SER A 124 -14.01 -4.20 0.03
CA SER A 124 -12.94 -4.51 0.98
C SER A 124 -13.11 -3.75 2.30
N ALA A 125 -12.86 -4.43 3.43
CA ALA A 125 -12.85 -3.83 4.76
C ALA A 125 -11.59 -2.99 5.05
N CYS A 126 -10.65 -2.90 4.09
CA CYS A 126 -9.41 -2.12 4.23
C CYS A 126 -9.58 -0.62 3.94
N GLY A 127 -10.75 -0.19 3.45
CA GLY A 127 -11.12 1.20 3.25
C GLY A 127 -12.63 1.39 3.41
N ASN A 128 -13.12 2.64 3.37
CA ASN A 128 -14.51 2.97 3.62
C ASN A 128 -15.32 3.14 2.33
N ASN A 129 -14.72 3.72 1.29
CA ASN A 129 -15.46 4.15 0.10
C ASN A 129 -14.69 3.84 -1.20
N LEU A 130 -14.28 2.58 -1.36
CA LEU A 130 -13.58 2.14 -2.56
C LEU A 130 -14.49 2.21 -3.78
N SER A 131 -13.96 2.74 -4.88
CA SER A 131 -14.60 2.76 -6.18
C SER A 131 -14.85 1.35 -6.73
N LYS A 132 -15.78 1.24 -7.67
CA LYS A 132 -16.07 -0.03 -8.36
C LYS A 132 -15.02 -0.38 -9.42
N GLU A 133 -14.28 0.60 -9.90
CA GLU A 133 -13.19 0.41 -10.84
C GLU A 133 -12.04 -0.36 -10.18
N THR A 134 -11.35 -1.16 -10.98
CA THR A 134 -10.20 -1.96 -10.53
C THR A 134 -8.86 -1.35 -10.95
N VAL A 135 -8.89 -0.42 -11.89
CA VAL A 135 -7.75 0.31 -12.43
C VAL A 135 -8.15 1.77 -12.62
N GLY A 136 -7.29 2.68 -12.28
CA GLY A 136 -7.54 4.11 -12.46
C GLY A 136 -6.28 4.86 -12.83
N ASN A 137 -6.45 6.15 -13.09
CA ASN A 137 -5.35 7.05 -13.38
C ASN A 137 -5.06 7.93 -12.16
N ARG A 138 -3.77 8.18 -11.88
CA ARG A 138 -3.39 9.00 -10.73
C ARG A 138 -3.97 10.42 -10.78
N GLY A 139 -4.06 11.01 -11.97
CA GLY A 139 -4.65 12.34 -12.18
C GLY A 139 -6.13 12.39 -11.81
N GLU A 140 -6.91 11.36 -12.16
CA GLU A 140 -8.32 11.24 -11.78
C GLU A 140 -8.47 11.17 -10.26
N GLN A 141 -7.58 10.47 -9.58
CA GLN A 141 -7.60 10.38 -8.12
C GLN A 141 -7.37 11.74 -7.42
N LYS A 142 -6.73 12.72 -8.06
CA LYS A 142 -6.63 14.08 -7.52
C LYS A 142 -8.00 14.77 -7.42
N GLN A 143 -8.92 14.43 -8.31
CA GLN A 143 -10.24 15.07 -8.40
C GLN A 143 -11.29 14.30 -7.59
N THR A 144 -11.19 12.98 -7.54
CA THR A 144 -12.23 12.11 -6.99
C THR A 144 -11.92 11.57 -5.59
N ASN A 145 -10.65 11.47 -5.25
CA ASN A 145 -10.22 10.91 -3.96
C ASN A 145 -9.98 12.03 -2.94
N TYR A 146 -10.77 12.09 -1.88
CA TYR A 146 -10.66 13.11 -0.82
C TYR A 146 -9.26 13.20 -0.23
N ALA A 147 -8.60 12.07 -0.03
CA ALA A 147 -7.27 11.97 0.58
C ALA A 147 -6.17 12.64 -0.26
N ARG A 148 -6.46 12.97 -1.52
CA ARG A 148 -5.53 13.58 -2.46
C ARG A 148 -5.81 15.06 -2.73
N ARG A 149 -6.80 15.64 -2.09
CA ARG A 149 -7.05 17.08 -2.16
C ARG A 149 -5.84 17.84 -1.63
N THR A 150 -5.29 18.72 -2.47
CA THR A 150 -4.08 19.50 -2.15
C THR A 150 -4.33 20.56 -1.08
N ASP A 151 -5.57 20.98 -0.92
CA ASP A 151 -6.05 21.97 0.04
C ASP A 151 -6.38 21.41 1.43
N MET A 152 -6.39 20.07 1.58
CA MET A 152 -6.65 19.40 2.85
C MET A 152 -5.42 19.44 3.76
N THR A 153 -5.59 19.97 4.97
CA THR A 153 -4.56 19.95 6.01
C THR A 153 -4.36 18.54 6.57
N LYS A 154 -3.27 18.33 7.28
CA LYS A 154 -3.00 17.04 7.94
C LYS A 154 -4.06 16.70 8.99
N GLU A 155 -4.51 17.69 9.74
CA GLU A 155 -5.54 17.54 10.78
C GLU A 155 -6.90 17.18 10.19
N GLU A 156 -7.28 17.81 9.07
CA GLU A 156 -8.51 17.50 8.34
C GLU A 156 -8.45 16.08 7.77
N PHE A 157 -7.30 15.69 7.19
CA PHE A 157 -7.09 14.33 6.69
C PHE A 157 -7.22 13.28 7.79
N ILE A 158 -6.55 13.50 8.94
CA ILE A 158 -6.62 12.59 10.09
C ILE A 158 -8.07 12.41 10.52
N LYS A 159 -8.83 13.50 10.66
CA LYS A 159 -10.23 13.45 11.03
C LYS A 159 -11.06 12.64 10.03
N GLU A 160 -10.91 12.92 8.74
CA GLU A 160 -11.68 12.27 7.67
C GLU A 160 -11.40 10.77 7.58
N VAL A 161 -10.12 10.37 7.58
CA VAL A 161 -9.75 8.96 7.39
C VAL A 161 -10.03 8.09 8.63
N THR A 162 -10.18 8.72 9.80
CA THR A 162 -10.47 8.01 11.06
C THR A 162 -11.95 8.02 11.45
N ASP A 163 -12.76 8.85 10.78
CA ASP A 163 -14.18 8.94 11.07
C ASP A 163 -14.95 7.71 10.57
N GLY A 164 -15.87 7.23 11.39
CA GLY A 164 -16.79 6.14 11.03
C GLY A 164 -16.14 4.78 10.77
N LEU A 165 -14.88 4.55 11.12
CA LEU A 165 -14.23 3.25 10.93
C LEU A 165 -14.92 2.16 11.75
N LEU A 166 -15.46 1.16 11.07
CA LEU A 166 -16.00 -0.05 11.69
C LEU A 166 -14.87 -0.89 12.29
N PRO A 167 -15.13 -1.68 13.36
CA PRO A 167 -14.15 -2.61 13.88
C PRO A 167 -13.57 -3.49 12.77
N PRO A 168 -12.25 -3.76 12.76
CA PRO A 168 -11.66 -4.63 11.76
C PRO A 168 -12.21 -6.06 11.87
N PRO A 169 -12.34 -6.78 10.73
CA PRO A 169 -12.75 -8.17 10.73
C PRO A 169 -11.88 -9.03 11.66
N GLN A 170 -12.51 -9.97 12.37
CA GLN A 170 -11.83 -10.83 13.35
C GLN A 170 -10.71 -11.68 12.75
N TYR A 171 -10.75 -11.98 11.46
CA TYR A 171 -9.74 -12.79 10.76
C TYR A 171 -8.47 -12.00 10.38
N PHE A 172 -8.47 -10.67 10.46
CA PHE A 172 -7.29 -9.85 10.07
C PHE A 172 -6.02 -10.23 10.82
N PRO A 173 -6.01 -10.40 12.15
CA PRO A 173 -4.79 -10.80 12.87
C PRO A 173 -4.24 -12.15 12.40
N LEU A 174 -5.12 -13.10 12.08
CA LEU A 174 -4.71 -14.40 11.55
C LEU A 174 -4.06 -14.26 10.17
N ASN A 175 -4.66 -13.48 9.27
CA ASN A 175 -4.09 -13.24 7.94
C ASN A 175 -2.73 -12.54 8.02
N VAL A 176 -2.56 -11.56 8.91
CA VAL A 176 -1.27 -10.90 9.15
C VAL A 176 -0.22 -11.91 9.62
N LYS A 177 -0.58 -12.78 10.55
CA LYS A 177 0.29 -13.86 11.03
C LYS A 177 0.70 -14.78 9.88
N MET A 178 -0.25 -15.29 9.10
CA MET A 178 0.02 -16.16 7.94
C MET A 178 0.92 -15.49 6.91
N ASN A 179 0.73 -14.20 6.66
CA ASN A 179 1.57 -13.44 5.72
C ASN A 179 3.02 -13.27 6.21
N LYS A 180 3.24 -13.23 7.51
CA LYS A 180 4.57 -13.08 8.12
C LYS A 180 5.26 -14.40 8.38
N GLU A 181 4.54 -15.41 8.83
CA GLU A 181 5.10 -16.71 9.24
C GLU A 181 5.06 -17.74 8.11
N GLY A 182 4.27 -17.52 7.07
CA GLY A 182 3.93 -18.50 6.06
C GLY A 182 2.71 -19.33 6.44
N TYR A 183 2.33 -20.23 5.57
CA TYR A 183 1.19 -21.13 5.73
C TYR A 183 1.43 -22.42 4.96
N ASP A 184 0.79 -23.50 5.39
CA ASP A 184 0.84 -24.78 4.69
C ASP A 184 0.09 -24.67 3.35
N ASP A 185 0.62 -25.35 2.33
CA ASP A 185 -0.04 -25.42 1.03
C ASP A 185 -1.43 -26.05 1.19
N ILE A 186 -2.40 -25.44 0.55
CA ILE A 186 -3.72 -26.04 0.38
C ILE A 186 -3.58 -27.04 -0.77
N SER A 187 -3.16 -28.26 -0.43
CA SER A 187 -3.09 -29.39 -1.37
C SER A 187 -4.47 -30.01 -1.55
#